data_dba043b377b2bb8ab26d912a52e127ca
#
_entry.id   dba043b377b2bb8ab26d912a52e127ca
#
_cell.length_a   1.000
_cell.length_b   1.000
_cell.length_c   1.000
_cell.angle_alpha   90.00
_cell.angle_beta   90.00
_cell.angle_gamma   90.00
#
_symmetry.space_group_name_H-M   'P 1'
#
loop_
_entity.id
_entity.type
_entity.pdbx_description
1 polymer ?
#
loop_
_entity_poly.entity_id
_entity_poly.type
_entity_poly.pdbx_seq_one_letter_code
_entity_poly.pdbx_strand_id
1 'polypeptide(L)'
;MLYTPVPGTPLYEQMAQEGRLLDDVDLADIHGQYKFNFKHAAISRDDSKKFLDWAFRRDFERNGPSLYRIFRTTLQGWKRYKNHPDPRIRRRFEFEVRQLKNFSSACLWAMERKLRQTNAAISDQIRLLRHEVEREFGVLSRLAAALVGPVLLWTSRLEEMRLAEGRVYEPPTFLERRNWT
;
A
#
# COMPACT_ATOMS: atom_id res chain seq x y z
N MET A 1 -9.47 -5.23 5.03
CA MET A 1 -9.93 -4.45 6.21
C MET A 1 -11.00 -5.25 6.92
N LEU A 2 -10.93 -5.28 8.24
CA LEU A 2 -11.96 -5.90 9.06
C LEU A 2 -13.12 -4.90 9.23
N TYR A 3 -14.34 -5.43 9.26
CA TYR A 3 -15.50 -4.61 9.54
C TYR A 3 -15.53 -4.27 11.04
N THR A 4 -15.55 -2.99 11.36
CA THR A 4 -15.47 -2.52 12.75
C THR A 4 -16.55 -1.48 12.99
N PRO A 5 -17.55 -1.73 13.86
CA PRO A 5 -18.54 -0.74 14.25
C PRO A 5 -17.89 0.54 14.79
N VAL A 6 -18.29 1.67 14.27
CA VAL A 6 -17.74 2.99 14.66
C VAL A 6 -18.72 3.68 15.62
N PRO A 7 -18.26 4.27 16.72
CA PRO A 7 -19.11 5.02 17.65
C PRO A 7 -20.00 6.05 16.93
N GLY A 8 -21.24 6.14 17.35
CA GLY A 8 -22.25 7.03 16.72
C GLY A 8 -22.92 6.44 15.47
N THR A 9 -22.63 5.18 15.11
CA THR A 9 -23.36 4.49 14.04
C THR A 9 -24.41 3.55 14.59
N PRO A 10 -25.53 3.31 13.86
CA PRO A 10 -26.59 2.38 14.31
C PRO A 10 -26.07 0.99 14.66
N LEU A 11 -25.07 0.51 13.93
CA LEU A 11 -24.48 -0.79 14.21
C LEU A 11 -23.69 -0.80 15.52
N TYR A 12 -22.96 0.27 15.83
CA TYR A 12 -22.25 0.37 17.11
C TYR A 12 -23.24 0.34 18.28
N GLU A 13 -24.34 1.08 18.17
CA GLU A 13 -25.40 1.11 19.18
C GLU A 13 -26.08 -0.26 19.34
N GLN A 14 -26.34 -0.94 18.23
CA GLN A 14 -26.85 -2.30 18.26
C GLN A 14 -25.91 -3.25 18.99
N MET A 15 -24.60 -3.23 18.64
CA MET A 15 -23.59 -4.07 19.30
C MET A 15 -23.46 -3.76 20.80
N ALA A 16 -23.62 -2.49 21.18
CA ALA A 16 -23.62 -2.07 22.58
C ALA A 16 -24.83 -2.64 23.32
N GLN A 17 -26.04 -2.52 22.74
CA GLN A 17 -27.28 -3.05 23.31
C GLN A 17 -27.25 -4.57 23.46
N GLU A 18 -26.64 -5.27 22.51
CA GLU A 18 -26.44 -6.73 22.53
C GLU A 18 -25.31 -7.17 23.50
N GLY A 19 -24.60 -6.25 24.17
CA GLY A 19 -23.46 -6.56 25.03
C GLY A 19 -22.27 -7.21 24.30
N ARG A 20 -22.12 -6.92 23.03
CA ARG A 20 -21.10 -7.52 22.14
C ARG A 20 -19.89 -6.63 21.93
N LEU A 21 -19.90 -5.39 22.33
CA LEU A 21 -18.70 -4.55 22.29
C LEU A 21 -17.62 -5.09 23.22
N LEU A 22 -16.38 -4.86 22.87
CA LEU A 22 -15.22 -5.21 23.66
C LEU A 22 -14.71 -3.96 24.38
N ASP A 23 -14.46 -4.05 25.67
CA ASP A 23 -14.04 -2.91 26.51
C ASP A 23 -12.54 -2.60 26.38
N ASP A 24 -11.76 -3.55 25.85
CA ASP A 24 -10.30 -3.48 25.76
C ASP A 24 -9.77 -2.94 24.41
N VAL A 25 -10.63 -2.25 23.66
CA VAL A 25 -10.27 -1.73 22.32
C VAL A 25 -10.01 -0.24 22.39
N ASP A 26 -8.79 0.17 22.04
CA ASP A 26 -8.46 1.59 21.84
C ASP A 26 -9.20 2.16 20.62
N LEU A 27 -9.68 3.40 20.70
CA LEU A 27 -10.27 4.13 19.59
C LEU A 27 -9.30 4.24 18.39
N ALA A 28 -8.00 4.28 18.63
CA ALA A 28 -6.98 4.25 17.60
C ALA A 28 -7.00 2.95 16.79
N ASP A 29 -7.29 1.80 17.40
CA ASP A 29 -7.41 0.50 16.72
C ASP A 29 -8.64 0.42 15.80
N ILE A 30 -9.70 1.20 16.08
CA ILE A 30 -10.91 1.25 15.26
C ILE A 30 -10.62 1.90 13.90
N HIS A 31 -9.80 2.93 13.86
CA HIS A 31 -9.42 3.62 12.63
C HIS A 31 -8.65 2.74 11.64
N GLY A 32 -7.80 1.85 12.15
CA GLY A 32 -6.99 0.96 11.32
C GLY A 32 -7.75 -0.22 10.74
N GLN A 33 -8.91 -0.58 11.30
CA GLN A 33 -9.70 -1.77 10.92
C GLN A 33 -8.87 -3.06 10.93
N TYR A 34 -7.93 -3.17 11.90
CA TYR A 34 -7.04 -4.33 12.06
C TYR A 34 -7.52 -5.32 13.11
N LYS A 35 -8.39 -4.87 14.03
CA LYS A 35 -8.93 -5.68 15.10
C LYS A 35 -10.45 -5.53 15.17
N PHE A 36 -11.15 -6.60 15.56
CA PHE A 36 -12.54 -6.45 15.95
C PHE A 36 -12.65 -5.70 17.29
N ASN A 37 -13.56 -4.75 17.37
CA ASN A 37 -13.98 -4.10 18.60
C ASN A 37 -15.27 -4.70 19.17
N PHE A 38 -15.70 -5.83 18.63
CA PHE A 38 -16.90 -6.54 19.05
C PHE A 38 -16.69 -8.06 18.98
N LYS A 39 -17.54 -8.82 19.69
CA LYS A 39 -17.58 -10.28 19.62
C LYS A 39 -18.28 -10.72 18.34
N HIS A 40 -17.53 -11.20 17.37
CA HIS A 40 -18.06 -11.76 16.14
C HIS A 40 -18.61 -13.18 16.40
N ALA A 41 -19.76 -13.53 15.80
CA ALA A 41 -20.45 -14.81 16.08
C ALA A 41 -19.65 -16.05 15.67
N ALA A 42 -18.83 -15.95 14.60
CA ALA A 42 -18.17 -17.11 14.01
C ALA A 42 -16.63 -16.97 13.90
N ILE A 43 -16.06 -15.82 14.18
CA ILE A 43 -14.62 -15.56 13.98
C ILE A 43 -14.04 -15.01 15.28
N SER A 44 -13.03 -15.68 15.81
CA SER A 44 -12.31 -15.18 16.97
C SER A 44 -11.42 -13.97 16.61
N ARG A 45 -11.02 -13.19 17.60
CA ARG A 45 -10.13 -12.04 17.41
C ARG A 45 -8.77 -12.46 16.84
N ASP A 46 -8.24 -13.60 17.30
CA ASP A 46 -6.98 -14.14 16.81
C ASP A 46 -7.08 -14.66 15.37
N ASP A 47 -8.20 -15.28 15.03
CA ASP A 47 -8.45 -15.74 13.66
C ASP A 47 -8.64 -14.58 12.71
N SER A 48 -9.24 -13.46 13.15
CA SER A 48 -9.39 -12.26 12.31
C SER A 48 -8.03 -11.71 11.89
N LYS A 49 -7.05 -11.70 12.80
CA LYS A 49 -5.68 -11.29 12.48
C LYS A 49 -5.03 -12.24 11.48
N LYS A 50 -5.15 -13.56 11.69
CA LYS A 50 -4.62 -14.58 10.75
C LYS A 50 -5.21 -14.41 9.34
N PHE A 51 -6.52 -14.19 9.24
CA PHE A 51 -7.20 -13.95 7.96
C PHE A 51 -6.71 -12.66 7.28
N LEU A 52 -6.50 -11.60 8.05
CA LEU A 52 -5.99 -10.34 7.52
C LEU A 52 -4.56 -10.52 6.97
N ASP A 53 -3.68 -11.12 7.75
CA ASP A 53 -2.30 -11.40 7.35
C ASP A 53 -2.25 -12.31 6.12
N TRP A 54 -3.11 -13.34 6.08
CA TRP A 54 -3.25 -14.21 4.92
C TRP A 54 -3.74 -13.44 3.68
N ALA A 55 -4.74 -12.58 3.83
CA ALA A 55 -5.29 -11.80 2.73
C ALA A 55 -4.25 -10.84 2.13
N PHE A 56 -3.50 -10.12 2.97
CA PHE A 56 -2.41 -9.24 2.51
C PHE A 56 -1.31 -10.02 1.81
N ARG A 57 -0.88 -11.14 2.37
CA ARG A 57 0.12 -12.01 1.75
C ARG A 57 -0.37 -12.51 0.39
N ARG A 58 -1.62 -12.98 0.32
CA ARG A 58 -2.21 -13.48 -0.92
C ARG A 58 -2.37 -12.41 -1.99
N ASP A 59 -2.77 -11.19 -1.58
CA ASP A 59 -2.84 -10.04 -2.49
C ASP A 59 -1.45 -9.71 -3.06
N PHE A 60 -0.44 -9.65 -2.20
CA PHE A 60 0.94 -9.39 -2.61
C PHE A 60 1.49 -10.47 -3.55
N GLU A 61 1.26 -11.75 -3.26
CA GLU A 61 1.70 -12.87 -4.08
C GLU A 61 1.08 -12.86 -5.47
N ARG A 62 -0.22 -12.52 -5.56
CA ARG A 62 -0.97 -12.54 -6.84
C ARG A 62 -0.81 -11.26 -7.66
N ASN A 63 -0.83 -10.13 -7.00
CA ASN A 63 -0.94 -8.82 -7.64
C ASN A 63 0.35 -8.00 -7.57
N GLY A 64 1.34 -8.47 -6.81
CA GLY A 64 2.59 -7.78 -6.59
C GLY A 64 2.48 -6.56 -5.67
N PRO A 65 3.57 -5.82 -5.51
CA PRO A 65 3.62 -4.62 -4.67
C PRO A 65 2.61 -3.56 -5.09
N SER A 66 2.01 -2.86 -4.12
CA SER A 66 1.04 -1.78 -4.40
C SER A 66 1.64 -0.69 -5.31
N LEU A 67 2.91 -0.34 -5.11
CA LEU A 67 3.60 0.65 -5.92
C LEU A 67 3.72 0.22 -7.40
N TYR A 68 3.97 -1.07 -7.67
CA TYR A 68 3.93 -1.61 -9.04
C TYR A 68 2.55 -1.42 -9.67
N ARG A 69 1.47 -1.70 -8.92
CA ARG A 69 0.08 -1.52 -9.40
C ARG A 69 -0.25 -0.07 -9.69
N ILE A 70 0.19 0.85 -8.82
CA ILE A 70 0.04 2.30 -9.03
C ILE A 70 0.74 2.71 -10.32
N PHE A 71 2.01 2.34 -10.52
CA PHE A 71 2.75 2.70 -11.72
C PHE A 71 2.10 2.16 -12.99
N ARG A 72 1.64 0.91 -12.96
CA ARG A 72 0.91 0.30 -14.09
C ARG A 72 -0.36 1.07 -14.44
N THR A 73 -1.18 1.37 -13.45
CA THR A 73 -2.45 2.10 -13.65
C THR A 73 -2.20 3.52 -14.16
N THR A 74 -1.22 4.22 -13.60
CA THR A 74 -0.87 5.59 -14.01
C THR A 74 -0.34 5.61 -15.45
N LEU A 75 0.54 4.67 -15.83
CA LEU A 75 1.03 4.57 -17.21
C LEU A 75 -0.09 4.25 -18.21
N GLN A 76 -0.99 3.34 -17.84
CA GLN A 76 -2.16 3.01 -18.68
C GLN A 76 -3.08 4.23 -18.84
N GLY A 77 -3.35 4.95 -17.76
CA GLY A 77 -4.11 6.20 -17.80
C GLY A 77 -3.46 7.23 -18.72
N TRP A 78 -2.16 7.45 -18.58
CA TRP A 78 -1.38 8.34 -19.45
C TRP A 78 -1.48 7.94 -20.93
N LYS A 79 -1.19 6.69 -21.26
CA LYS A 79 -1.26 6.20 -22.64
C LYS A 79 -2.63 6.40 -23.28
N ARG A 80 -3.70 6.21 -22.49
CA ARG A 80 -5.09 6.35 -22.95
C ARG A 80 -5.50 7.80 -23.16
N TYR A 81 -5.03 8.71 -22.29
CA TYR A 81 -5.59 10.06 -22.21
C TYR A 81 -4.62 11.18 -22.59
N LYS A 82 -3.34 10.90 -22.90
CA LYS A 82 -2.36 11.92 -23.29
C LYS A 82 -2.77 12.75 -24.52
N ASN A 83 -3.59 12.19 -25.40
CA ASN A 83 -4.10 12.84 -26.59
C ASN A 83 -5.62 13.10 -26.54
N HIS A 84 -6.22 13.13 -25.33
CA HIS A 84 -7.65 13.36 -25.20
C HIS A 84 -8.05 14.75 -25.72
N PRO A 85 -9.21 14.91 -26.42
CA PRO A 85 -9.64 16.21 -26.97
C PRO A 85 -9.86 17.29 -25.89
N ASP A 86 -10.38 16.93 -24.71
CA ASP A 86 -10.55 17.86 -23.60
C ASP A 86 -9.20 18.16 -22.92
N PRO A 87 -8.74 19.44 -22.90
CA PRO A 87 -7.47 19.84 -22.31
C PRO A 87 -7.40 19.66 -20.79
N ARG A 88 -8.53 19.65 -20.09
CA ARG A 88 -8.59 19.41 -18.63
C ARG A 88 -8.19 17.97 -18.30
N ILE A 89 -8.68 17.01 -19.11
CA ILE A 89 -8.33 15.61 -18.99
C ILE A 89 -6.84 15.41 -19.29
N ARG A 90 -6.32 15.99 -20.37
CA ARG A 90 -4.88 15.91 -20.67
C ARG A 90 -4.02 16.42 -19.54
N ARG A 91 -4.32 17.62 -19.00
CA ARG A 91 -3.56 18.22 -17.89
C ARG A 91 -3.57 17.36 -16.63
N ARG A 92 -4.70 16.72 -16.31
CA ARG A 92 -4.80 15.79 -15.19
C ARG A 92 -3.82 14.64 -15.35
N PHE A 93 -3.86 13.93 -16.47
CA PHE A 93 -2.98 12.78 -16.68
C PHE A 93 -1.51 13.18 -16.86
N GLU A 94 -1.25 14.36 -17.42
CA GLU A 94 0.09 14.95 -17.45
C GLU A 94 0.64 15.20 -16.03
N PHE A 95 -0.18 15.71 -15.13
CA PHE A 95 0.20 15.92 -13.74
C PHE A 95 0.46 14.58 -13.03
N GLU A 96 -0.44 13.62 -13.14
CA GLU A 96 -0.30 12.29 -12.52
C GLU A 96 0.97 11.57 -13.02
N VAL A 97 1.31 11.71 -14.29
CA VAL A 97 2.47 11.02 -14.87
C VAL A 97 3.82 11.67 -14.53
N ARG A 98 3.84 12.91 -14.06
CA ARG A 98 5.11 13.61 -13.71
C ARG A 98 5.95 12.82 -12.73
N GLN A 99 5.32 12.20 -11.74
CA GLN A 99 6.02 11.36 -10.75
C GLN A 99 6.60 10.08 -11.37
N LEU A 100 5.93 9.53 -12.39
CA LEU A 100 6.42 8.38 -13.11
C LEU A 100 7.72 8.67 -13.86
N LYS A 101 7.84 9.84 -14.49
CA LYS A 101 8.99 10.18 -15.34
C LYS A 101 10.32 10.10 -14.61
N ASN A 102 10.34 10.45 -13.33
CA ASN A 102 11.59 10.68 -12.62
C ASN A 102 12.07 9.48 -11.79
N PHE A 103 11.16 8.64 -11.28
CA PHE A 103 11.54 7.68 -10.25
C PHE A 103 11.03 6.26 -10.45
N SER A 104 9.99 6.09 -11.25
CA SER A 104 9.32 4.80 -11.37
C SER A 104 10.22 3.70 -11.94
N SER A 105 11.08 4.02 -12.90
CA SER A 105 11.98 3.04 -13.50
C SER A 105 13.00 2.50 -12.49
N ALA A 106 13.52 3.35 -11.60
CA ALA A 106 14.41 2.95 -10.51
C ALA A 106 13.67 2.06 -9.48
N CYS A 107 12.46 2.44 -9.08
CA CYS A 107 11.63 1.64 -8.19
C CYS A 107 11.28 0.27 -8.82
N LEU A 108 10.89 0.26 -10.08
CA LEU A 108 10.56 -0.97 -10.81
C LEU A 108 11.79 -1.86 -10.93
N TRP A 109 12.98 -1.30 -11.19
CA TRP A 109 14.23 -2.06 -11.21
C TRP A 109 14.53 -2.73 -9.87
N ALA A 110 14.38 -2.00 -8.77
CA ALA A 110 14.61 -2.54 -7.44
C ALA A 110 13.60 -3.65 -7.09
N MET A 111 12.31 -3.43 -7.36
CA MET A 111 11.25 -4.43 -7.15
C MET A 111 11.45 -5.69 -8.00
N GLU A 112 11.81 -5.55 -9.28
CA GLU A 112 12.14 -6.67 -10.16
C GLU A 112 13.24 -7.55 -9.54
N ARG A 113 14.34 -6.94 -9.10
CA ARG A 113 15.46 -7.66 -8.52
C ARG A 113 15.14 -8.31 -7.20
N LYS A 114 14.37 -7.62 -6.35
CA LYS A 114 13.94 -8.15 -5.06
C LYS A 114 13.04 -9.37 -5.19
N LEU A 115 12.11 -9.36 -6.14
CA LEU A 115 11.12 -10.43 -6.32
C LEU A 115 11.61 -11.58 -7.22
N ARG A 116 12.76 -11.46 -7.86
CA ARG A 116 13.25 -12.44 -8.82
C ARG A 116 13.29 -13.87 -8.29
N GLN A 117 13.65 -14.06 -7.03
CA GLN A 117 13.78 -15.37 -6.41
C GLN A 117 12.49 -15.83 -5.71
N THR A 118 11.68 -14.90 -5.23
CA THR A 118 10.48 -15.21 -4.44
C THR A 118 9.20 -15.26 -5.25
N ASN A 119 9.12 -14.49 -6.33
CA ASN A 119 7.96 -14.45 -7.23
C ASN A 119 8.39 -14.06 -8.65
N ALA A 120 8.91 -15.02 -9.38
CA ALA A 120 9.43 -14.80 -10.73
C ALA A 120 8.36 -14.25 -11.70
N ALA A 121 7.12 -14.73 -11.61
CA ALA A 121 6.02 -14.28 -12.48
C ALA A 121 5.73 -12.78 -12.32
N ILE A 122 5.66 -12.29 -11.09
CA ILE A 122 5.48 -10.86 -10.81
C ILE A 122 6.73 -10.07 -11.18
N SER A 123 7.93 -10.62 -10.94
CA SER A 123 9.19 -10.00 -11.35
C SER A 123 9.24 -9.75 -12.86
N ASP A 124 8.81 -10.72 -13.67
CA ASP A 124 8.75 -10.57 -15.13
C ASP A 124 7.74 -9.50 -15.57
N GLN A 125 6.57 -9.45 -14.94
CA GLN A 125 5.59 -8.39 -15.20
C GLN A 125 6.13 -7.00 -14.84
N ILE A 126 6.85 -6.87 -13.73
CA ILE A 126 7.49 -5.62 -13.32
C ILE A 126 8.56 -5.21 -14.33
N ARG A 127 9.36 -6.17 -14.82
CA ARG A 127 10.36 -5.92 -15.87
C ARG A 127 9.72 -5.39 -17.15
N LEU A 128 8.62 -6.00 -17.59
CA LEU A 128 7.88 -5.54 -18.77
C LEU A 128 7.37 -4.12 -18.58
N LEU A 129 6.76 -3.82 -17.44
CA LEU A 129 6.31 -2.46 -17.13
C LEU A 129 7.46 -1.44 -17.10
N ARG A 130 8.62 -1.81 -16.52
CA ARG A 130 9.82 -0.96 -16.52
C ARG A 130 10.26 -0.63 -17.94
N HIS A 131 10.33 -1.60 -18.84
CA HIS A 131 10.68 -1.35 -20.24
C HIS A 131 9.65 -0.49 -20.97
N GLU A 132 8.36 -0.59 -20.64
CA GLU A 132 7.34 0.30 -21.16
C GLU A 132 7.52 1.75 -20.70
N VAL A 133 7.82 1.95 -19.40
CA VAL A 133 8.15 3.25 -18.80
C VAL A 133 9.39 3.86 -19.47
N GLU A 134 10.46 3.08 -19.62
CA GLU A 134 11.71 3.51 -20.25
C GLU A 134 11.54 3.86 -21.73
N ARG A 135 10.62 3.18 -22.43
CA ARG A 135 10.29 3.49 -23.82
C ARG A 135 9.49 4.78 -23.93
N GLU A 136 8.55 5.01 -23.01
CA GLU A 136 7.68 6.20 -23.04
C GLU A 136 8.43 7.46 -22.60
N PHE A 137 9.34 7.37 -21.60
CA PHE A 137 10.01 8.53 -20.99
C PHE A 137 11.49 8.67 -21.33
N GLY A 138 12.06 7.73 -22.07
CA GLY A 138 13.35 7.85 -22.72
C GLY A 138 14.57 7.60 -21.82
N VAL A 139 15.70 8.20 -22.20
CA VAL A 139 17.03 7.89 -21.65
C VAL A 139 17.17 8.24 -20.17
N LEU A 140 16.58 9.34 -19.71
CA LEU A 140 16.64 9.75 -18.31
C LEU A 140 16.03 8.71 -17.37
N SER A 141 14.94 8.07 -17.80
CA SER A 141 14.30 6.99 -17.05
C SER A 141 15.21 5.75 -16.94
N ARG A 142 15.96 5.42 -17.98
CA ARG A 142 16.95 4.32 -17.99
C ARG A 142 18.14 4.62 -17.06
N LEU A 143 18.65 5.85 -17.12
CA LEU A 143 19.74 6.28 -16.22
C LEU A 143 19.31 6.25 -14.75
N ALA A 144 18.09 6.70 -14.45
CA ALA A 144 17.54 6.58 -13.10
C ALA A 144 17.46 5.12 -12.62
N ALA A 145 17.04 4.19 -13.47
CA ALA A 145 17.04 2.75 -13.13
C ALA A 145 18.45 2.23 -12.83
N ALA A 146 19.45 2.62 -13.65
CA ALA A 146 20.81 2.13 -13.50
C ALA A 146 21.54 2.70 -12.28
N LEU A 147 21.34 3.98 -11.95
CA LEU A 147 22.07 4.67 -10.89
C LEU A 147 21.33 4.61 -9.54
N VAL A 148 20.03 4.81 -9.53
CA VAL A 148 19.22 4.91 -8.32
C VAL A 148 18.63 3.55 -7.91
N GLY A 149 18.33 2.68 -8.87
CA GLY A 149 17.77 1.35 -8.61
C GLY A 149 18.56 0.51 -7.61
N PRO A 150 19.90 0.36 -7.75
CA PRO A 150 20.72 -0.36 -6.78
C PRO A 150 20.66 0.23 -5.37
N VAL A 151 20.64 1.57 -5.24
CA VAL A 151 20.52 2.25 -3.96
C VAL A 151 19.18 1.94 -3.30
N LEU A 152 18.09 2.00 -4.06
CA LEU A 152 16.73 1.65 -3.56
C LEU A 152 16.65 0.19 -3.13
N LEU A 153 17.27 -0.72 -3.86
CA LEU A 153 17.31 -2.13 -3.48
C LEU A 153 18.08 -2.33 -2.17
N TRP A 154 19.22 -1.66 -2.02
CA TRP A 154 20.02 -1.73 -0.81
C TRP A 154 19.28 -1.14 0.40
N THR A 155 18.71 0.07 0.28
CA THR A 155 17.93 0.70 1.35
C THR A 155 16.70 -0.15 1.74
N SER A 156 16.01 -0.73 0.77
CA SER A 156 14.89 -1.65 1.03
C SER A 156 15.32 -2.88 1.85
N ARG A 157 16.50 -3.43 1.61
CA ARG A 157 17.02 -4.55 2.41
C ARG A 157 17.40 -4.13 3.83
N LEU A 158 18.00 -2.94 3.97
CA LEU A 158 18.29 -2.39 5.29
C LEU A 158 17.03 -2.16 6.11
N GLU A 159 15.98 -1.63 5.50
CA GLU A 159 14.70 -1.42 6.18
C GLU A 159 14.04 -2.76 6.58
N GLU A 160 14.12 -3.79 5.75
CA GLU A 160 13.63 -5.12 6.13
C GLU A 160 14.35 -5.68 7.36
N MET A 161 15.67 -5.52 7.43
CA MET A 161 16.44 -5.95 8.61
C MET A 161 16.01 -5.17 9.86
N ARG A 162 15.86 -3.85 9.74
CA ARG A 162 15.41 -2.98 10.85
C ARG A 162 14.01 -3.35 11.34
N LEU A 163 13.08 -3.64 10.43
CA LEU A 163 11.73 -4.10 10.77
C LEU A 163 11.75 -5.48 11.44
N ALA A 164 12.61 -6.38 10.99
CA ALA A 164 12.81 -7.69 11.60
C ALA A 164 13.38 -7.60 13.03
N GLU A 165 14.17 -6.55 13.32
CA GLU A 165 14.67 -6.21 14.66
C GLU A 165 13.60 -5.53 15.55
N GLY A 166 12.37 -5.37 15.06
CA GLY A 166 11.25 -4.81 15.83
C GLY A 166 11.15 -3.29 15.81
N ARG A 167 11.83 -2.60 14.88
CA ARG A 167 11.62 -1.14 14.71
C ARG A 167 10.23 -0.87 14.19
N VAL A 168 9.54 0.04 14.86
CA VAL A 168 8.22 0.54 14.49
C VAL A 168 8.37 1.99 14.05
N TYR A 169 7.83 2.33 12.87
CA TYR A 169 7.85 3.70 12.33
C TYR A 169 6.56 4.47 12.61
N GLU A 170 5.61 3.83 13.29
CA GLU A 170 4.40 4.53 13.73
C GLU A 170 4.80 5.57 14.78
N PRO A 171 4.43 6.84 14.60
CA PRO A 171 4.65 7.83 15.63
C PRO A 171 3.88 7.41 16.88
N PRO A 172 4.46 7.58 18.08
CA PRO A 172 3.75 7.30 19.31
C PRO A 172 2.47 8.14 19.33
N THR A 173 1.33 7.51 19.57
CA THR A 173 0.05 8.20 19.70
C THR A 173 0.05 8.93 21.03
N PHE A 174 0.40 10.21 21.02
CA PHE A 174 0.29 11.07 22.19
C PHE A 174 -1.18 11.44 22.38
N LEU A 175 -1.87 10.74 23.24
CA LEU A 175 -3.11 11.19 23.84
C LEU A 175 -2.75 12.17 24.95
N GLU A 176 -2.51 13.44 24.65
CA GLU A 176 -2.60 14.49 25.65
C GLU A 176 -4.06 14.53 26.12
N ARG A 177 -4.32 14.00 27.32
CA ARG A 177 -5.54 14.30 28.05
C ARG A 177 -5.53 15.79 28.39
N ARG A 178 -6.04 16.60 27.48
CA ARG A 178 -6.44 17.96 27.87
C ARG A 178 -7.59 17.82 28.85
N ASN A 179 -7.32 18.09 30.12
CA ASN A 179 -8.38 18.25 31.11
C ASN A 179 -9.15 19.50 30.66
N TRP A 180 -10.31 19.32 30.06
CA TRP A 180 -11.30 20.36 29.84
C TRP A 180 -11.95 20.62 31.20
N THR A 181 -11.48 21.63 31.92
CA THR A 181 -12.17 22.22 33.07
C THR A 181 -13.18 23.23 32.56
#